data_a94b75b5fecbc02c9498179a755cf975
#
_entry.id   a94b75b5fecbc02c9498179a755cf975
#
_cell.length_a   1.000
_cell.length_b   1.000
_cell.length_c   1.000
_cell.angle_alpha   90.00
_cell.angle_beta   90.00
_cell.angle_gamma   90.00
#
_symmetry.space_group_name_H-M   'P 1'
#
loop_
_entity.id
_entity.type
_entity.pdbx_description
1 polymer ?
#
loop_
_entity_poly.entity_id
_entity_poly.type
_entity_poly.pdbx_seq_one_letter_code
_entity_poly.pdbx_strand_id
1 'polypeptide(L)'
;VFIASHLFSNMKFITGGAGFGRKAARLVLFGFDFENGLQIGGTLLEKNQLVYLLALAICIFAGIGVKNLTRSKTGRAYSAIRDGDIAAEAIGINLFKFKSSAFALSSFYAGITGSLMFSVSGGVEPGVFNLLYSVTFIAIVIIGGGGTVLGPLFGALFFSLLPGAIQGLLHTFDLVGQELSLTLGQIERLIFGLFII
;
A
#
# COMPACT_ATOMS: atom_id res chain seq x y z
N VAL A 1 4.76 -14.19 -6.32
CA VAL A 1 5.61 -13.52 -5.33
C VAL A 1 6.99 -14.16 -5.31
N PHE A 2 7.16 -15.48 -5.10
CA PHE A 2 8.46 -16.14 -5.00
C PHE A 2 9.37 -15.92 -6.21
N ILE A 3 8.86 -16.11 -7.43
CA ILE A 3 9.62 -15.90 -8.66
C ILE A 3 10.07 -14.44 -8.78
N ALA A 4 9.20 -13.50 -8.49
CA ALA A 4 9.51 -12.09 -8.57
C ALA A 4 10.59 -11.68 -7.54
N SER A 5 10.44 -12.09 -6.26
CA SER A 5 11.42 -11.77 -5.22
C SER A 5 12.78 -12.39 -5.51
N HIS A 6 12.81 -13.64 -6.00
CA HIS A 6 14.07 -14.30 -6.40
C HIS A 6 14.72 -13.62 -7.61
N LEU A 7 13.91 -13.25 -8.61
CA LEU A 7 14.41 -12.52 -9.78
C LEU A 7 15.02 -11.19 -9.37
N PHE A 8 14.30 -10.39 -8.57
CA PHE A 8 14.77 -9.09 -8.09
C PHE A 8 16.00 -9.21 -7.19
N SER A 9 16.12 -10.23 -6.34
CA SER A 9 17.31 -10.47 -5.51
C SER A 9 18.56 -10.78 -6.34
N ASN A 10 18.39 -11.43 -7.49
CA ASN A 10 19.49 -11.79 -8.38
C ASN A 10 19.86 -10.67 -9.36
N MET A 11 18.96 -9.74 -9.66
CA MET A 11 19.22 -8.60 -10.54
C MET A 11 19.97 -7.46 -9.83
N LYS A 12 21.22 -7.71 -9.43
CA LYS A 12 22.07 -6.76 -8.69
C LYS A 12 22.19 -5.38 -9.35
N PHE A 13 22.12 -5.32 -10.67
CA PHE A 13 22.21 -4.07 -11.44
C PHE A 13 21.00 -3.14 -11.19
N ILE A 14 19.80 -3.69 -10.97
CA ILE A 14 18.57 -2.92 -10.78
C ILE A 14 18.32 -2.67 -9.29
N THR A 15 18.45 -3.69 -8.45
CA THR A 15 18.02 -3.67 -7.04
C THR A 15 19.16 -3.42 -6.04
N GLY A 16 20.41 -3.50 -6.46
CA GLY A 16 21.56 -3.42 -5.56
C GLY A 16 21.91 -4.76 -4.89
N GLY A 17 21.11 -5.82 -5.10
CA GLY A 17 21.34 -7.17 -4.56
C GLY A 17 20.67 -7.41 -3.21
N ALA A 18 20.67 -8.68 -2.78
CA ALA A 18 20.12 -9.09 -1.49
C ALA A 18 20.98 -8.55 -0.33
N GLY A 19 20.34 -7.92 0.65
CA GLY A 19 20.97 -7.45 1.89
C GLY A 19 21.46 -6.00 1.87
N PHE A 20 21.64 -5.36 0.72
CA PHE A 20 22.10 -3.97 0.66
C PHE A 20 21.05 -3.00 0.13
N GLY A 21 20.10 -3.47 -0.68
CA GLY A 21 19.10 -2.62 -1.28
C GLY A 21 19.68 -1.45 -2.09
N ARG A 22 18.83 -0.68 -2.70
CA ARG A 22 19.24 0.57 -3.37
C ARG A 22 18.79 1.74 -2.50
N LYS A 23 19.73 2.64 -2.18
CA LYS A 23 19.38 3.88 -1.48
C LYS A 23 18.51 4.77 -2.37
N ALA A 24 17.48 5.37 -1.79
CA ALA A 24 16.64 6.32 -2.49
C ALA A 24 17.47 7.54 -2.89
N ALA A 25 17.29 8.00 -4.13
CA ALA A 25 17.76 9.32 -4.53
C ALA A 25 16.94 10.39 -3.81
N ARG A 26 17.50 11.60 -3.72
CA ARG A 26 16.77 12.76 -3.15
C ARG A 26 15.46 12.96 -3.91
N LEU A 27 14.38 13.18 -3.17
CA LEU A 27 13.09 13.47 -3.77
C LEU A 27 13.08 14.92 -4.25
N VAL A 28 13.33 15.10 -5.55
CA VAL A 28 13.22 16.41 -6.22
C VAL A 28 12.05 16.33 -7.18
N LEU A 29 10.98 17.07 -6.92
CA LEU A 29 9.79 17.16 -7.77
C LEU A 29 9.62 18.60 -8.26
N PHE A 30 9.56 18.81 -9.56
CA PHE A 30 9.39 20.13 -10.19
C PHE A 30 10.42 21.18 -9.72
N GLY A 31 11.65 20.77 -9.36
CA GLY A 31 12.68 21.68 -8.86
C GLY A 31 12.61 21.95 -7.35
N PHE A 32 11.65 21.38 -6.64
CA PHE A 32 11.58 21.44 -5.17
C PHE A 32 12.32 20.25 -4.57
N ASP A 33 13.29 20.56 -3.70
CA ASP A 33 14.04 19.57 -2.94
C ASP A 33 13.36 19.36 -1.58
N PHE A 34 12.75 18.20 -1.40
CA PHE A 34 12.03 17.83 -0.17
C PHE A 34 12.96 17.55 1.02
N GLU A 35 14.28 17.43 0.79
CA GLU A 35 15.23 17.19 1.88
C GLU A 35 15.58 18.47 2.66
N ASN A 36 15.55 19.63 2.01
CA ASN A 36 15.95 20.88 2.62
C ASN A 36 14.82 21.55 3.43
N GLY A 37 13.62 20.96 3.49
CA GLY A 37 12.47 21.57 4.11
C GLY A 37 11.97 22.80 3.33
N LEU A 38 10.75 23.21 3.57
CA LEU A 38 10.16 24.41 2.97
C LEU A 38 9.81 25.42 4.07
N GLN A 39 10.32 26.62 3.96
CA GLN A 39 9.87 27.73 4.80
C GLN A 39 8.62 28.36 4.20
N ILE A 40 7.47 28.13 4.80
CA ILE A 40 6.22 28.78 4.42
C ILE A 40 5.75 29.60 5.63
N GLY A 41 5.71 30.93 5.48
CA GLY A 41 5.12 31.82 6.48
C GLY A 41 5.78 31.79 7.87
N GLY A 42 7.09 31.48 7.96
CA GLY A 42 7.82 31.45 9.23
C GLY A 42 7.86 30.10 9.94
N THR A 43 7.18 29.08 9.43
CA THR A 43 7.29 27.69 9.91
C THR A 43 8.15 26.86 8.98
N LEU A 44 9.14 26.15 9.55
CA LEU A 44 9.96 25.19 8.83
C LEU A 44 9.19 23.87 8.75
N LEU A 45 8.74 23.49 7.55
CA LEU A 45 8.17 22.18 7.29
C LEU A 45 9.31 21.18 7.10
N GLU A 46 9.41 20.22 8.00
CA GLU A 46 10.39 19.14 7.90
C GLU A 46 10.10 18.20 6.73
N LYS A 47 11.12 17.49 6.25
CA LYS A 47 11.03 16.49 5.19
C LYS A 47 9.83 15.54 5.36
N ASN A 48 9.65 15.00 6.56
CA ASN A 48 8.58 14.04 6.84
C ASN A 48 7.18 14.64 6.66
N GLN A 49 6.99 15.90 7.04
CA GLN A 49 5.73 16.61 6.88
C GLN A 49 5.41 16.87 5.41
N LEU A 50 6.41 17.28 4.64
CA LEU A 50 6.26 17.51 3.20
C LEU A 50 5.93 16.23 2.44
N VAL A 51 6.62 15.15 2.75
CA VAL A 51 6.34 13.84 2.13
C VAL A 51 4.96 13.31 2.52
N TYR A 52 4.55 13.52 3.77
CA TYR A 52 3.19 13.20 4.22
C TYR A 52 2.12 13.98 3.44
N LEU A 53 2.30 15.29 3.28
CA LEU A 53 1.36 16.13 2.52
C LEU A 53 1.29 15.71 1.05
N LEU A 54 2.44 15.37 0.46
CA LEU A 54 2.52 14.84 -0.91
C LEU A 54 1.76 13.52 -1.03
N ALA A 55 2.01 12.57 -0.12
CA ALA A 55 1.32 11.29 -0.10
C ALA A 55 -0.19 11.44 0.09
N LEU A 56 -0.61 12.36 0.97
CA LEU A 56 -2.01 12.69 1.20
C LEU A 56 -2.67 13.27 -0.06
N ALA A 57 -2.01 14.20 -0.73
CA ALA A 57 -2.48 14.78 -1.98
C ALA A 57 -2.65 13.70 -3.05
N ILE A 58 -1.64 12.84 -3.25
CA ILE A 58 -1.70 11.73 -4.20
C ILE A 58 -2.84 10.77 -3.84
N CYS A 59 -3.03 10.45 -2.57
CA CYS A 59 -4.10 9.58 -2.09
C CYS A 59 -5.49 10.17 -2.43
N ILE A 60 -5.69 11.47 -2.21
CA ILE A 60 -6.94 12.17 -2.54
C ILE A 60 -7.19 12.14 -4.05
N PHE A 61 -6.19 12.51 -4.86
CA PHE A 61 -6.33 12.50 -6.31
C PHE A 61 -6.58 11.10 -6.87
N ALA A 62 -5.88 10.08 -6.34
CA ALA A 62 -6.09 8.68 -6.68
C ALA A 62 -7.52 8.23 -6.33
N GLY A 63 -8.00 8.55 -5.13
CA GLY A 63 -9.35 8.22 -4.69
C GLY A 63 -10.43 8.87 -5.56
N ILE A 64 -10.27 10.15 -5.92
CA ILE A 64 -11.17 10.85 -6.85
C ILE A 64 -11.13 10.18 -8.24
N GLY A 65 -9.93 9.84 -8.72
CA GLY A 65 -9.74 9.15 -10.00
C GLY A 65 -10.46 7.81 -10.05
N VAL A 66 -10.29 6.97 -9.03
CA VAL A 66 -10.97 5.67 -8.92
C VAL A 66 -12.49 5.86 -8.79
N LYS A 67 -12.96 6.82 -7.99
CA LYS A 67 -14.38 7.12 -7.84
C LYS A 67 -15.02 7.55 -9.17
N ASN A 68 -14.34 8.39 -9.95
CA ASN A 68 -14.82 8.81 -11.26
C ASN A 68 -14.81 7.64 -12.25
N LEU A 69 -13.76 6.80 -12.19
CA LEU A 69 -13.66 5.61 -13.01
C LEU A 69 -14.83 4.63 -12.73
N THR A 70 -15.13 4.35 -11.47
CA THR A 70 -16.22 3.44 -11.10
C THR A 70 -17.58 3.91 -11.58
N ARG A 71 -17.79 5.22 -11.72
CA ARG A 71 -19.03 5.82 -12.26
C ARG A 71 -19.06 5.87 -13.79
N SER A 72 -17.94 5.64 -14.45
CA SER A 72 -17.82 5.69 -15.91
C SER A 72 -18.39 4.44 -16.60
N LYS A 73 -18.44 4.46 -17.93
CA LYS A 73 -18.78 3.26 -18.74
C LYS A 73 -17.82 2.11 -18.48
N THR A 74 -16.53 2.41 -18.29
CA THR A 74 -15.49 1.43 -17.98
C THR A 74 -15.72 0.78 -16.59
N GLY A 75 -16.10 1.57 -15.59
CA GLY A 75 -16.42 1.05 -14.26
C GLY A 75 -17.61 0.11 -14.26
N ARG A 76 -18.66 0.43 -15.03
CA ARG A 76 -19.81 -0.47 -15.20
C ARG A 76 -19.42 -1.79 -15.88
N ALA A 77 -18.53 -1.75 -16.87
CA ALA A 77 -18.00 -2.98 -17.49
C ALA A 77 -17.20 -3.82 -16.49
N TYR A 78 -16.39 -3.20 -15.62
CA TYR A 78 -15.68 -3.91 -14.54
C TYR A 78 -16.65 -4.57 -13.54
N SER A 79 -17.73 -3.89 -13.16
CA SER A 79 -18.75 -4.46 -12.29
C SER A 79 -19.45 -5.66 -12.95
N ALA A 80 -19.84 -5.54 -14.22
CA ALA A 80 -20.45 -6.64 -14.96
C ALA A 80 -19.52 -7.88 -15.06
N ILE A 81 -18.23 -7.67 -15.32
CA ILE A 81 -17.25 -8.75 -15.36
C ILE A 81 -17.08 -9.39 -13.98
N ARG A 82 -17.04 -8.59 -12.91
CA ARG A 82 -16.96 -9.11 -11.54
C ARG A 82 -18.15 -9.98 -11.16
N ASP A 83 -19.33 -9.59 -11.59
CA ASP A 83 -20.59 -10.28 -11.26
C ASP A 83 -20.76 -11.56 -12.10
N GLY A 84 -20.16 -11.64 -13.30
CA GLY A 84 -20.15 -12.85 -14.12
C GLY A 84 -19.48 -12.68 -15.46
N ASP A 85 -18.34 -13.32 -15.67
CA ASP A 85 -17.56 -13.24 -16.91
C ASP A 85 -18.39 -13.64 -18.15
N ILE A 86 -19.10 -14.77 -18.07
CA ILE A 86 -19.91 -15.32 -19.20
C ILE A 86 -21.05 -14.39 -19.55
N ALA A 87 -21.73 -13.84 -18.55
CA ALA A 87 -22.85 -12.92 -18.77
C ALA A 87 -22.35 -11.59 -19.38
N ALA A 88 -21.19 -11.10 -18.94
CA ALA A 88 -20.57 -9.89 -19.48
C ALA A 88 -20.18 -10.07 -20.96
N GLU A 89 -19.65 -11.24 -21.32
CA GLU A 89 -19.29 -11.56 -22.70
C GLU A 89 -20.53 -11.67 -23.60
N ALA A 90 -21.61 -12.27 -23.10
CA ALA A 90 -22.86 -12.42 -23.82
C ALA A 90 -23.50 -11.06 -24.20
N ILE A 91 -23.30 -10.02 -23.39
CA ILE A 91 -23.76 -8.66 -23.68
C ILE A 91 -22.73 -7.82 -24.46
N GLY A 92 -21.67 -8.45 -24.98
CA GLY A 92 -20.69 -7.84 -25.89
C GLY A 92 -19.52 -7.13 -25.19
N ILE A 93 -19.28 -7.38 -23.89
CA ILE A 93 -18.12 -6.83 -23.19
C ILE A 93 -16.88 -7.66 -23.54
N ASN A 94 -15.83 -7.01 -24.06
CA ASN A 94 -14.57 -7.66 -24.37
C ASN A 94 -13.76 -7.88 -23.08
N LEU A 95 -13.78 -9.11 -22.55
CA LEU A 95 -13.13 -9.49 -21.29
C LEU A 95 -11.64 -9.17 -21.30
N PHE A 96 -10.93 -9.51 -22.38
CA PHE A 96 -9.49 -9.29 -22.46
C PHE A 96 -9.12 -7.81 -22.34
N LYS A 97 -9.82 -6.96 -23.07
CA LYS A 97 -9.58 -5.51 -23.06
C LYS A 97 -9.79 -4.92 -21.65
N PHE A 98 -10.90 -5.25 -21.00
CA PHE A 98 -11.24 -4.69 -19.70
C PHE A 98 -10.39 -5.29 -18.57
N LYS A 99 -10.12 -6.59 -18.57
CA LYS A 99 -9.20 -7.20 -17.60
C LYS A 99 -7.79 -6.63 -17.72
N SER A 100 -7.26 -6.50 -18.96
CA SER A 100 -5.94 -5.90 -19.19
C SER A 100 -5.88 -4.44 -18.75
N SER A 101 -6.94 -3.64 -19.00
CA SER A 101 -6.98 -2.25 -18.55
C SER A 101 -7.07 -2.12 -17.03
N ALA A 102 -7.76 -3.04 -16.34
CA ALA A 102 -7.79 -3.09 -14.88
C ALA A 102 -6.40 -3.38 -14.29
N PHE A 103 -5.67 -4.35 -14.87
CA PHE A 103 -4.29 -4.64 -14.48
C PHE A 103 -3.36 -3.46 -14.73
N ALA A 104 -3.46 -2.80 -15.88
CA ALA A 104 -2.66 -1.62 -16.20
C ALA A 104 -2.89 -0.49 -15.18
N LEU A 105 -4.14 -0.23 -14.82
CA LEU A 105 -4.49 0.77 -13.82
C LEU A 105 -3.97 0.41 -12.43
N SER A 106 -4.13 -0.84 -12.01
CA SER A 106 -3.60 -1.35 -10.75
C SER A 106 -2.08 -1.21 -10.69
N SER A 107 -1.38 -1.58 -11.76
CA SER A 107 0.09 -1.46 -11.85
C SER A 107 0.54 0.01 -11.80
N PHE A 108 -0.22 0.92 -12.39
CA PHE A 108 0.05 2.36 -12.33
C PHE A 108 -0.01 2.89 -10.89
N TYR A 109 -1.08 2.56 -10.15
CA TYR A 109 -1.20 2.95 -8.74
C TYR A 109 -0.13 2.30 -7.86
N ALA A 110 0.18 1.02 -8.11
CA ALA A 110 1.23 0.31 -7.40
C ALA A 110 2.61 0.97 -7.63
N GLY A 111 2.89 1.42 -8.86
CA GLY A 111 4.12 2.13 -9.19
C GLY A 111 4.26 3.47 -8.45
N ILE A 112 3.20 4.27 -8.40
CA ILE A 112 3.18 5.53 -7.63
C ILE A 112 3.41 5.25 -6.14
N THR A 113 2.69 4.29 -5.57
CA THR A 113 2.80 3.94 -4.15
C THR A 113 4.19 3.40 -3.82
N GLY A 114 4.75 2.55 -4.70
CA GLY A 114 6.10 2.02 -4.55
C GLY A 114 7.17 3.10 -4.57
N SER A 115 7.04 4.11 -5.44
CA SER A 115 7.99 5.24 -5.49
C SER A 115 7.91 6.12 -4.25
N LEU A 116 6.72 6.35 -3.71
CA LEU A 116 6.54 7.07 -2.44
C LEU A 116 7.15 6.28 -1.27
N MET A 117 6.85 4.98 -1.18
CA MET A 117 7.42 4.11 -0.16
C MET A 117 8.94 4.11 -0.21
N PHE A 118 9.53 4.03 -1.40
CA PHE A 118 10.98 4.09 -1.59
C PHE A 118 11.57 5.41 -1.08
N SER A 119 10.89 6.53 -1.32
CA SER A 119 11.33 7.86 -0.89
C SER A 119 11.24 8.06 0.63
N VAL A 120 10.20 7.49 1.26
CA VAL A 120 10.00 7.55 2.72
C VAL A 120 11.01 6.67 3.46
N SER A 121 11.18 5.43 2.99
CA SER A 121 12.07 4.45 3.63
C SER A 121 13.57 4.72 3.40
N GLY A 122 13.90 5.65 2.50
CA GLY A 122 15.29 5.95 2.15
C GLY A 122 16.01 4.84 1.37
N GLY A 123 15.32 3.75 1.07
CA GLY A 123 15.79 2.60 0.31
C GLY A 123 14.84 1.43 0.48
N VAL A 124 14.91 0.47 -0.41
CA VAL A 124 14.08 -0.74 -0.35
C VAL A 124 14.96 -1.96 -0.58
N GLU A 125 14.85 -2.89 0.34
CA GLU A 125 15.46 -4.21 0.21
C GLU A 125 14.45 -5.18 -0.43
N PRO A 126 14.84 -5.98 -1.43
CA PRO A 126 13.94 -6.95 -2.08
C PRO A 126 13.31 -7.97 -1.12
N GLY A 127 14.02 -8.31 -0.03
CA GLY A 127 13.57 -9.27 1.00
C GLY A 127 12.32 -8.83 1.78
N VAL A 128 12.03 -7.53 1.80
CA VAL A 128 10.82 -6.99 2.46
C VAL A 128 9.54 -7.45 1.74
N PHE A 129 9.60 -7.63 0.42
CA PHE A 129 8.45 -8.06 -0.40
C PHE A 129 8.24 -9.57 -0.37
N ASN A 130 7.94 -10.11 0.80
CA ASN A 130 7.68 -11.53 1.00
C ASN A 130 6.20 -11.88 0.84
N LEU A 131 5.89 -13.19 0.90
CA LEU A 131 4.53 -13.70 0.78
C LEU A 131 3.59 -13.14 1.85
N LEU A 132 4.08 -13.02 3.09
CA LEU A 132 3.29 -12.52 4.22
C LEU A 132 2.83 -11.07 3.98
N TYR A 133 3.69 -10.24 3.38
CA TYR A 133 3.32 -8.87 3.02
C TYR A 133 2.18 -8.83 2.00
N SER A 134 2.21 -9.73 1.00
CA SER A 134 1.14 -9.84 0.02
C SER A 134 -0.18 -10.31 0.63
N VAL A 135 -0.13 -11.27 1.53
CA VAL A 135 -1.31 -11.76 2.27
C VAL A 135 -1.90 -10.63 3.14
N THR A 136 -1.05 -9.84 3.79
CA THR A 136 -1.47 -8.67 4.57
C THR A 136 -2.25 -7.66 3.74
N PHE A 137 -1.79 -7.33 2.52
CA PHE A 137 -2.53 -6.44 1.64
C PHE A 137 -3.90 -6.98 1.24
N ILE A 138 -3.99 -8.29 0.98
CA ILE A 138 -5.27 -8.96 0.68
C ILE A 138 -6.20 -8.86 1.90
N ALA A 139 -5.70 -9.13 3.10
CA ALA A 139 -6.47 -9.03 4.34
C ALA A 139 -7.00 -7.61 4.57
N ILE A 140 -6.17 -6.57 4.36
CA ILE A 140 -6.59 -5.17 4.46
C ILE A 140 -7.78 -4.86 3.54
N VAL A 141 -7.74 -5.35 2.30
CA VAL A 141 -8.81 -5.12 1.33
C VAL A 141 -10.09 -5.87 1.71
N ILE A 142 -9.96 -7.11 2.20
CA ILE A 142 -11.13 -7.92 2.62
C ILE A 142 -11.80 -7.32 3.85
N ILE A 143 -11.03 -6.97 4.88
CA ILE A 143 -11.52 -6.37 6.12
C ILE A 143 -12.14 -5.00 5.87
N GLY A 144 -11.51 -4.19 5.01
CA GLY A 144 -12.03 -2.87 4.64
C GLY A 144 -13.30 -2.91 3.79
N GLY A 145 -13.60 -4.05 3.18
CA GLY A 145 -14.74 -4.23 2.28
C GLY A 145 -14.38 -4.10 0.81
N GLY A 146 -14.10 -5.24 0.18
CA GLY A 146 -13.84 -5.34 -1.26
C GLY A 146 -15.04 -4.89 -2.09
N GLY A 147 -14.79 -4.13 -3.14
CA GLY A 147 -15.82 -3.64 -4.06
C GLY A 147 -16.28 -2.21 -3.83
N THR A 148 -15.82 -1.55 -2.78
CA THR A 148 -16.03 -0.11 -2.55
C THR A 148 -14.71 0.66 -2.64
N VAL A 149 -14.78 1.95 -2.99
CA VAL A 149 -13.57 2.80 -3.09
C VAL A 149 -13.03 3.15 -1.69
N LEU A 150 -13.92 3.30 -0.72
CA LEU A 150 -13.58 3.69 0.65
C LEU A 150 -13.16 2.49 1.52
N GLY A 151 -13.58 1.27 1.15
CA GLY A 151 -13.28 0.06 1.90
C GLY A 151 -11.79 -0.14 2.18
N PRO A 152 -10.94 -0.24 1.15
CA PRO A 152 -9.50 -0.41 1.34
C PRO A 152 -8.85 0.72 2.14
N LEU A 153 -9.39 1.94 2.07
CA LEU A 153 -8.90 3.09 2.82
C LEU A 153 -9.18 2.94 4.32
N PHE A 154 -10.39 2.53 4.68
CA PHE A 154 -10.73 2.22 6.08
C PHE A 154 -9.98 0.99 6.59
N GLY A 155 -9.81 -0.04 5.76
CA GLY A 155 -9.01 -1.20 6.09
C GLY A 155 -7.56 -0.84 6.38
N ALA A 156 -6.93 -0.02 5.54
CA ALA A 156 -5.57 0.46 5.74
C ALA A 156 -5.42 1.32 6.99
N LEU A 157 -6.39 2.22 7.27
CA LEU A 157 -6.41 3.03 8.47
C LEU A 157 -6.52 2.15 9.73
N PHE A 158 -7.45 1.21 9.74
CA PHE A 158 -7.63 0.26 10.83
C PHE A 158 -6.34 -0.52 11.10
N PHE A 159 -5.73 -1.05 10.04
CA PHE A 159 -4.50 -1.83 10.12
C PHE A 159 -3.30 -1.01 10.61
N SER A 160 -3.22 0.26 10.22
CA SER A 160 -2.17 1.17 10.65
C SER A 160 -2.31 1.60 12.12
N LEU A 161 -3.54 1.73 12.62
CA LEU A 161 -3.80 2.13 14.02
C LEU A 161 -3.74 0.96 15.00
N LEU A 162 -3.93 -0.26 14.51
CA LEU A 162 -4.03 -1.47 15.33
C LEU A 162 -2.80 -1.71 16.22
N PRO A 163 -1.54 -1.61 15.74
CA PRO A 163 -0.36 -1.77 16.59
C PRO A 163 -0.28 -0.73 17.71
N GLY A 164 -0.62 0.53 17.40
CA GLY A 164 -0.64 1.61 18.40
C GLY A 164 -1.72 1.42 19.46
N ALA A 165 -2.91 0.97 19.06
CA ALA A 165 -4.01 0.68 19.98
C ALA A 165 -3.66 -0.48 20.93
N ILE A 166 -3.03 -1.52 20.42
CA ILE A 166 -2.57 -2.66 21.22
C ILE A 166 -1.51 -2.22 22.21
N GLN A 167 -0.53 -1.44 21.79
CA GLN A 167 0.49 -0.89 22.70
C GLN A 167 -0.13 -0.05 23.80
N GLY A 168 -1.08 0.82 23.46
CA GLY A 168 -1.80 1.64 24.44
C GLY A 168 -2.57 0.81 25.45
N LEU A 169 -3.25 -0.25 25.01
CA LEU A 169 -3.96 -1.18 25.89
C LEU A 169 -3.00 -1.94 26.82
N LEU A 170 -1.91 -2.47 26.28
CA LEU A 170 -0.90 -3.20 27.09
C LEU A 170 -0.25 -2.30 28.14
N HIS A 171 -0.03 -1.02 27.82
CA HIS A 171 0.52 -0.04 28.76
C HIS A 171 -0.49 0.34 29.86
N THR A 172 -1.78 0.31 29.56
CA THR A 172 -2.86 0.63 30.54
C THR A 172 -3.13 -0.55 31.47
N PHE A 173 -2.96 -1.77 30.97
CA PHE A 173 -3.09 -3.00 31.79
C PHE A 173 -1.73 -3.47 32.26
N ASP A 174 -1.05 -2.78 33.11
CA ASP A 174 0.28 -3.06 33.69
C ASP A 174 0.49 -4.49 34.27
N LEU A 175 -0.42 -5.40 33.95
CA LEU A 175 -0.52 -6.77 34.43
C LEU A 175 0.27 -7.81 33.60
N VAL A 176 0.83 -7.44 32.45
CA VAL A 176 1.56 -8.40 31.55
C VAL A 176 3.03 -8.01 31.38
N GLY A 177 3.48 -7.01 32.10
CA GLY A 177 4.80 -6.37 31.91
C GLY A 177 6.02 -7.19 32.27
N GLN A 178 5.93 -8.36 32.87
CA GLN A 178 7.12 -9.08 33.31
C GLN A 178 7.30 -10.54 32.86
N GLU A 179 6.25 -11.19 32.37
CA GLU A 179 6.39 -12.63 32.06
C GLU A 179 6.17 -13.02 30.59
N LEU A 180 5.56 -12.16 29.77
CA LEU A 180 5.31 -12.47 28.36
C LEU A 180 6.10 -11.52 27.47
N SER A 181 7.37 -11.81 27.25
CA SER A 181 8.22 -11.11 26.26
C SER A 181 7.85 -11.44 24.81
N LEU A 182 6.56 -11.41 24.51
CA LEU A 182 6.08 -11.45 23.13
C LEU A 182 6.48 -10.13 22.47
N THR A 183 7.42 -10.20 21.56
CA THR A 183 7.79 -9.02 20.78
C THR A 183 6.55 -8.52 20.03
N LEU A 184 6.38 -7.20 19.94
CA LEU A 184 5.24 -6.55 19.26
C LEU A 184 4.93 -7.19 17.90
N GLY A 185 5.96 -7.60 17.14
CA GLY A 185 5.78 -8.30 15.87
C GLY A 185 5.25 -9.73 15.97
N GLN A 186 5.24 -10.34 17.15
CA GLN A 186 4.60 -11.65 17.36
C GLN A 186 3.12 -11.49 17.65
N ILE A 187 2.75 -10.47 18.44
CA ILE A 187 1.35 -10.11 18.73
C ILE A 187 0.66 -9.69 17.44
N GLU A 188 1.31 -8.86 16.64
CA GLU A 188 0.82 -8.44 15.33
C GLU A 188 0.53 -9.65 14.42
N ARG A 189 1.45 -10.60 14.32
CA ARG A 189 1.28 -11.84 13.53
C ARG A 189 0.19 -12.75 14.06
N LEU A 190 0.00 -12.85 15.37
CA LEU A 190 -1.08 -13.64 15.99
C LEU A 190 -2.45 -13.03 15.68
N ILE A 191 -2.57 -11.70 15.78
CA ILE A 191 -3.81 -11.00 15.45
C ILE A 191 -4.14 -11.16 13.97
N PHE A 192 -3.15 -11.00 13.09
CA PHE A 192 -3.34 -11.23 11.66
C PHE A 192 -3.72 -12.67 11.35
N GLY A 193 -3.12 -13.65 12.00
CA GLY A 193 -3.50 -15.04 11.89
C GLY A 193 -4.95 -15.29 12.30
N LEU A 194 -5.41 -14.67 13.38
CA LEU A 194 -6.78 -14.79 13.87
C LEU A 194 -7.81 -14.14 12.94
N PHE A 195 -7.46 -13.02 12.27
CA PHE A 195 -8.36 -12.34 11.33
C PHE A 195 -8.44 -13.01 9.95
N ILE A 196 -7.50 -13.90 9.62
CA ILE A 196 -7.46 -14.64 8.34
C ILE A 196 -8.22 -15.96 8.41
N ILE A 197 -8.46 -16.50 9.61
CA ILE A 197 -9.26 -17.72 9.85
C ILE A 197 -10.74 -17.36 9.93
#